data_1b85ae7b93e75811d5b019d153c38301
#
_entry.id   1b85ae7b93e75811d5b019d153c38301
#
_cell.length_a   1.000
_cell.length_b   1.000
_cell.length_c   1.000
_cell.angle_alpha   90.00
_cell.angle_beta   90.00
_cell.angle_gamma   90.00
#
_symmetry.space_group_name_H-M   'P 1'
#
loop_
_entity.id
_entity.type
_entity.pdbx_description
1 polymer ?
#
loop_
_entity_poly.entity_id
_entity_poly.type
_entity_poly.pdbx_seq_one_letter_code
_entity_poly.pdbx_strand_id
1 'polypeptide(L)'
;VAAVLVKDSDWLLENLHVTPIENNEIVLPKGHNVNFGAPVGTMVALGGGKLVEAGYANECSAQQLAAAITPRTAAILYIKSHHCVQKSMLNVAQAAEVARQHNLPLIVDAAAEEDLQCYYRMGADLVIYSGAKAIEGPTSGLVIGKTQYVEWVKRQSMGIGRAMKVGKEGILGLTCAIEHYLTASKESGEQMVAKMTPFIEQLNALNGVTARVVWDSAGRDIARAEIKFDEVTTGVKTGDLVNALKQGEYAIYFRGYKANEGIIEADVRSVNAQQLEVVARRIAEVLNKEKQA
;
A
#
# COMPACT_ATOMS: atom_id res chain seq x y z
N VAL A 1 12.08 -11.83 3.71
CA VAL A 1 13.36 -11.75 4.45
C VAL A 1 13.87 -13.15 4.76
N ALA A 2 13.21 -13.96 5.60
CA ALA A 2 13.71 -15.29 5.98
C ALA A 2 14.15 -16.16 4.78
N ALA A 3 13.40 -16.12 3.68
CA ALA A 3 13.73 -16.89 2.48
C ALA A 3 15.12 -16.59 1.90
N VAL A 4 15.49 -15.31 1.81
CA VAL A 4 16.80 -14.89 1.27
C VAL A 4 17.95 -15.12 2.26
N LEU A 5 17.66 -15.27 3.55
CA LEU A 5 18.63 -15.59 4.58
C LEU A 5 18.88 -17.10 4.68
N VAL A 6 17.81 -17.87 4.68
CA VAL A 6 17.84 -19.35 4.84
C VAL A 6 18.28 -20.05 3.56
N LYS A 7 17.84 -19.55 2.39
CA LYS A 7 18.15 -20.13 1.07
C LYS A 7 17.81 -21.63 1.03
N ASP A 8 18.80 -22.46 0.69
CA ASP A 8 18.67 -23.93 0.57
C ASP A 8 19.07 -24.67 1.84
N SER A 9 19.43 -23.98 2.94
CA SER A 9 19.85 -24.61 4.17
C SER A 9 18.66 -25.18 4.96
N ASP A 10 18.59 -26.50 5.13
CA ASP A 10 17.60 -27.16 5.98
C ASP A 10 17.85 -26.83 7.46
N TRP A 11 19.13 -26.77 7.85
CA TRP A 11 19.48 -26.39 9.23
C TRP A 11 18.95 -25.00 9.60
N LEU A 12 19.18 -24.00 8.74
CA LEU A 12 18.68 -22.64 8.99
C LEU A 12 17.17 -22.56 8.90
N LEU A 13 16.52 -23.38 8.08
CA LEU A 13 15.06 -23.43 7.97
C LEU A 13 14.42 -23.79 9.32
N GLU A 14 15.01 -24.75 10.03
CA GLU A 14 14.52 -25.24 11.31
C GLU A 14 15.02 -24.40 12.50
N ASN A 15 16.21 -23.83 12.42
CA ASN A 15 16.93 -23.19 13.52
C ASN A 15 17.15 -21.68 13.34
N LEU A 16 16.40 -21.02 12.48
CA LEU A 16 16.52 -19.56 12.22
C LEU A 16 16.41 -18.74 13.51
N HIS A 17 15.57 -19.17 14.45
CA HIS A 17 15.26 -18.47 15.70
C HIS A 17 16.41 -18.50 16.73
N VAL A 18 17.39 -19.39 16.58
CA VAL A 18 18.52 -19.58 17.51
C VAL A 18 19.89 -19.51 16.82
N THR A 19 19.93 -19.54 15.50
CA THR A 19 21.18 -19.55 14.76
C THR A 19 21.53 -18.15 14.29
N PRO A 20 22.63 -17.54 14.76
CA PRO A 20 23.10 -16.26 14.25
C PRO A 20 23.44 -16.36 12.77
N ILE A 21 22.91 -15.44 11.97
CA ILE A 21 23.26 -15.30 10.55
C ILE A 21 24.13 -14.05 10.42
N GLU A 22 25.36 -14.22 9.94
CA GLU A 22 26.31 -13.12 9.77
C GLU A 22 25.84 -12.14 8.68
N ASN A 23 25.44 -12.66 7.53
CA ASN A 23 24.99 -11.86 6.38
C ASN A 23 23.45 -11.72 6.44
N ASN A 24 22.94 -10.88 7.34
CA ASN A 24 21.53 -10.70 7.57
C ASN A 24 21.03 -9.26 7.41
N GLU A 25 21.86 -8.36 6.91
CA GLU A 25 21.46 -6.96 6.72
C GLU A 25 20.49 -6.84 5.54
N ILE A 26 19.38 -6.13 5.78
CA ILE A 26 18.37 -5.78 4.79
C ILE A 26 18.39 -4.27 4.64
N VAL A 27 18.86 -3.79 3.51
CA VAL A 27 18.97 -2.36 3.21
C VAL A 27 17.67 -1.84 2.62
N LEU A 28 17.15 -0.72 3.14
CA LEU A 28 16.01 -0.03 2.55
C LEU A 28 16.16 1.50 2.68
N PRO A 29 15.49 2.31 1.82
CA PRO A 29 15.43 3.75 1.99
C PRO A 29 14.79 4.10 3.34
N LYS A 30 15.39 5.01 4.11
CA LYS A 30 14.89 5.39 5.45
C LYS A 30 13.44 5.85 5.44
N GLY A 31 13.00 6.59 4.43
CA GLY A 31 11.61 7.01 4.26
C GLY A 31 10.62 5.86 3.99
N HIS A 32 11.11 4.63 3.82
CA HIS A 32 10.30 3.42 3.70
C HIS A 32 10.18 2.63 5.01
N ASN A 33 10.92 3.01 6.07
CA ASN A 33 10.77 2.39 7.38
C ASN A 33 9.57 3.02 8.12
N VAL A 34 8.39 2.57 7.76
CA VAL A 34 7.11 3.10 8.24
C VAL A 34 6.35 2.10 9.10
N ASN A 35 5.33 2.58 9.80
CA ASN A 35 4.34 1.75 10.47
C ASN A 35 3.05 1.75 9.62
N PHE A 36 2.70 0.58 9.04
CA PHE A 36 1.50 0.36 8.23
C PHE A 36 0.39 -0.43 8.97
N GLY A 37 0.49 -0.51 10.29
CA GLY A 37 -0.25 -1.41 11.19
C GLY A 37 0.71 -2.37 11.92
N ALA A 38 1.93 -2.54 11.36
CA ALA A 38 3.08 -3.14 12.00
C ALA A 38 4.35 -2.41 11.53
N PRO A 39 5.35 -2.15 12.41
CA PRO A 39 6.59 -1.49 11.99
C PRO A 39 7.39 -2.39 11.03
N VAL A 40 7.84 -1.82 9.90
CA VAL A 40 8.65 -2.54 8.90
C VAL A 40 9.89 -3.17 9.53
N GLY A 41 10.61 -2.42 10.39
CA GLY A 41 11.80 -2.94 11.08
C GLY A 41 11.50 -4.17 11.94
N THR A 42 10.34 -4.21 12.62
CA THR A 42 9.89 -5.39 13.38
C THR A 42 9.66 -6.59 12.46
N MET A 43 9.02 -6.37 11.30
CA MET A 43 8.76 -7.46 10.35
C MET A 43 10.05 -8.00 9.74
N VAL A 44 11.04 -7.14 9.47
CA VAL A 44 12.38 -7.54 9.02
C VAL A 44 13.06 -8.38 10.10
N ALA A 45 13.03 -7.93 11.36
CA ALA A 45 13.65 -8.63 12.49
C ALA A 45 13.01 -10.00 12.75
N LEU A 46 11.68 -10.12 12.68
CA LEU A 46 10.97 -11.40 12.80
C LEU A 46 11.39 -12.40 11.70
N GLY A 47 11.78 -11.91 10.54
CA GLY A 47 12.35 -12.74 9.46
C GLY A 47 13.84 -13.06 9.64
N GLY A 48 14.47 -12.70 10.77
CA GLY A 48 15.90 -12.91 11.06
C GLY A 48 16.81 -11.82 10.48
N GLY A 49 16.25 -10.79 9.84
CA GLY A 49 17.02 -9.71 9.22
C GLY A 49 17.36 -8.58 10.19
N LYS A 50 18.47 -7.90 9.91
CA LYS A 50 18.86 -6.64 10.55
C LYS A 50 18.60 -5.50 9.57
N LEU A 51 17.73 -4.58 9.94
CA LEU A 51 17.42 -3.43 9.11
C LEU A 51 18.60 -2.46 9.02
N VAL A 52 18.91 -2.01 7.80
CA VAL A 52 19.90 -0.96 7.51
C VAL A 52 19.22 0.13 6.70
N GLU A 53 19.11 1.32 7.26
CA GLU A 53 18.46 2.46 6.62
C GLU A 53 19.46 3.20 5.72
N ALA A 54 19.05 3.49 4.48
CA ALA A 54 19.80 4.26 3.50
C ALA A 54 19.19 5.65 3.27
N GLY A 55 20.04 6.66 3.09
CA GLY A 55 19.62 8.04 2.86
C GLY A 55 18.97 8.70 4.08
N TYR A 56 18.03 9.61 3.80
CA TYR A 56 17.30 10.39 4.80
C TYR A 56 15.82 10.03 4.82
N ALA A 57 15.07 10.53 5.78
CA ALA A 57 13.64 10.28 5.90
C ALA A 57 12.85 10.75 4.65
N ASN A 58 13.30 11.80 3.99
CA ASN A 58 12.63 12.46 2.86
C ASN A 58 13.38 12.35 1.53
N GLU A 59 14.54 11.68 1.51
CA GLU A 59 15.39 11.59 0.32
C GLU A 59 16.28 10.34 0.36
N CYS A 60 16.35 9.62 -0.75
CA CYS A 60 17.33 8.55 -0.95
C CYS A 60 17.68 8.45 -2.44
N SER A 61 18.94 8.69 -2.79
CA SER A 61 19.46 8.47 -4.12
C SER A 61 20.01 7.04 -4.30
N ALA A 62 20.24 6.63 -5.54
CA ALA A 62 20.90 5.36 -5.85
C ALA A 62 22.31 5.25 -5.21
N GLN A 63 23.06 6.36 -5.16
CA GLN A 63 24.37 6.40 -4.52
C GLN A 63 24.27 6.20 -3.00
N GLN A 64 23.28 6.81 -2.34
CA GLN A 64 23.05 6.62 -0.91
C GLN A 64 22.60 5.19 -0.58
N LEU A 65 21.77 4.58 -1.44
CA LEU A 65 21.40 3.18 -1.31
C LEU A 65 22.61 2.27 -1.44
N ALA A 66 23.44 2.46 -2.46
CA ALA A 66 24.67 1.70 -2.68
C ALA A 66 25.67 1.86 -1.53
N ALA A 67 25.84 3.07 -0.99
CA ALA A 67 26.75 3.35 0.13
C ALA A 67 26.35 2.65 1.45
N ALA A 68 25.07 2.26 1.60
CA ALA A 68 24.58 1.53 2.77
C ALA A 68 24.84 0.01 2.67
N ILE A 69 25.26 -0.49 1.51
CA ILE A 69 25.53 -1.92 1.28
C ILE A 69 26.88 -2.28 1.91
N THR A 70 26.89 -3.37 2.66
CA THR A 70 28.09 -3.94 3.28
C THR A 70 28.28 -5.41 2.86
N PRO A 71 29.41 -6.05 3.16
CA PRO A 71 29.56 -7.50 2.95
C PRO A 71 28.52 -8.36 3.67
N ARG A 72 27.82 -7.82 4.67
CA ARG A 72 26.77 -8.52 5.42
C ARG A 72 25.38 -8.29 4.84
N THR A 73 25.24 -7.50 3.79
CA THR A 73 23.94 -7.26 3.15
C THR A 73 23.46 -8.50 2.42
N ALA A 74 22.26 -8.96 2.77
CA ALA A 74 21.61 -10.12 2.17
C ALA A 74 20.60 -9.75 1.08
N ALA A 75 19.97 -8.58 1.17
CA ALA A 75 18.98 -8.11 0.20
C ALA A 75 18.74 -6.60 0.30
N ILE A 76 18.19 -6.03 -0.77
CA ILE A 76 17.59 -4.70 -0.76
C ILE A 76 16.07 -4.88 -0.68
N LEU A 77 15.41 -4.11 0.19
CA LEU A 77 13.96 -4.02 0.33
C LEU A 77 13.49 -2.66 -0.15
N TYR A 78 12.52 -2.62 -1.05
CA TYR A 78 11.87 -1.40 -1.49
C TYR A 78 10.37 -1.49 -1.22
N ILE A 79 9.76 -0.46 -0.61
CA ILE A 79 8.33 -0.47 -0.30
C ILE A 79 7.61 0.56 -1.17
N LYS A 80 6.76 0.08 -2.05
CA LYS A 80 5.88 0.89 -2.88
C LYS A 80 4.54 1.04 -2.18
N SER A 81 4.37 2.12 -1.45
CA SER A 81 3.17 2.38 -0.67
C SER A 81 2.94 3.89 -0.49
N HIS A 82 1.68 4.29 -0.37
CA HIS A 82 1.30 5.66 -0.02
C HIS A 82 1.64 6.03 1.44
N HIS A 83 1.99 5.06 2.28
CA HIS A 83 2.51 5.32 3.62
C HIS A 83 3.98 5.75 3.61
N CYS A 84 4.69 5.43 2.56
CA CYS A 84 6.12 5.73 2.42
C CYS A 84 6.34 7.06 1.71
N VAL A 85 7.46 7.71 2.01
CA VAL A 85 7.92 8.84 1.22
C VAL A 85 8.33 8.35 -0.16
N GLN A 86 7.73 8.92 -1.22
CA GLN A 86 8.03 8.58 -2.61
C GLN A 86 8.74 9.74 -3.33
N LYS A 87 8.47 10.97 -2.92
CA LYS A 87 9.11 12.17 -3.47
C LYS A 87 10.58 12.20 -3.08
N SER A 88 11.46 12.50 -4.03
CA SER A 88 12.92 12.53 -3.86
C SER A 88 13.55 11.19 -3.46
N MET A 89 12.84 10.08 -3.66
CA MET A 89 13.36 8.73 -3.52
C MET A 89 13.76 8.18 -4.89
N LEU A 90 14.81 7.35 -4.92
CA LEU A 90 15.08 6.53 -6.10
C LEU A 90 13.85 5.69 -6.44
N ASN A 91 13.63 5.39 -7.72
CA ASN A 91 12.54 4.52 -8.14
C ASN A 91 12.95 3.03 -8.12
N VAL A 92 11.99 2.13 -8.36
CA VAL A 92 12.23 0.67 -8.34
C VAL A 92 13.29 0.25 -9.37
N ALA A 93 13.29 0.83 -10.58
CA ALA A 93 14.27 0.50 -11.61
C ALA A 93 15.71 0.91 -11.18
N GLN A 94 15.86 2.06 -10.53
CA GLN A 94 17.15 2.48 -9.96
C GLN A 94 17.59 1.57 -8.81
N ALA A 95 16.66 1.14 -7.95
CA ALA A 95 16.95 0.18 -6.89
C ALA A 95 17.37 -1.19 -7.47
N ALA A 96 16.71 -1.64 -8.54
CA ALA A 96 17.05 -2.87 -9.26
C ALA A 96 18.47 -2.81 -9.88
N GLU A 97 18.85 -1.66 -10.42
CA GLU A 97 20.19 -1.47 -10.96
C GLU A 97 21.26 -1.53 -9.87
N VAL A 98 21.03 -0.88 -8.72
CA VAL A 98 21.94 -0.98 -7.56
C VAL A 98 22.03 -2.42 -7.08
N ALA A 99 20.90 -3.12 -6.93
CA ALA A 99 20.88 -4.52 -6.52
C ALA A 99 21.70 -5.42 -7.47
N ARG A 100 21.51 -5.23 -8.77
CA ARG A 100 22.25 -5.95 -9.82
C ARG A 100 23.75 -5.72 -9.76
N GLN A 101 24.18 -4.47 -9.58
CA GLN A 101 25.61 -4.09 -9.48
C GLN A 101 26.29 -4.74 -8.28
N HIS A 102 25.55 -4.97 -7.20
CA HIS A 102 26.05 -5.58 -5.97
C HIS A 102 25.75 -7.08 -5.85
N ASN A 103 25.16 -7.72 -6.88
CA ASN A 103 24.73 -9.12 -6.87
C ASN A 103 23.79 -9.46 -5.70
N LEU A 104 22.90 -8.53 -5.33
CA LEU A 104 21.91 -8.69 -4.26
C LEU A 104 20.51 -8.85 -4.85
N PRO A 105 19.62 -9.63 -4.22
CA PRO A 105 18.22 -9.64 -4.60
C PRO A 105 17.52 -8.33 -4.19
N LEU A 106 16.66 -7.83 -5.09
CA LEU A 106 15.71 -6.77 -4.80
C LEU A 106 14.35 -7.37 -4.46
N ILE A 107 13.87 -7.10 -3.26
CA ILE A 107 12.52 -7.43 -2.80
C ILE A 107 11.67 -6.16 -2.86
N VAL A 108 10.56 -6.18 -3.60
CA VAL A 108 9.61 -5.06 -3.65
C VAL A 108 8.33 -5.44 -2.92
N ASP A 109 7.99 -4.70 -1.88
CA ASP A 109 6.67 -4.75 -1.27
C ASP A 109 5.75 -3.80 -2.05
N ALA A 110 4.85 -4.37 -2.83
CA ALA A 110 3.87 -3.71 -3.66
C ALA A 110 2.44 -4.09 -3.23
N ALA A 111 2.21 -4.22 -1.93
CA ALA A 111 1.01 -4.83 -1.36
C ALA A 111 -0.32 -4.28 -1.89
N ALA A 112 -0.39 -2.99 -2.24
CA ALA A 112 -1.61 -2.32 -2.72
C ALA A 112 -1.55 -1.93 -4.21
N GLU A 113 -0.52 -2.34 -4.92
CA GLU A 113 -0.32 -1.97 -6.32
C GLU A 113 -1.15 -2.87 -7.25
N GLU A 114 -1.55 -2.29 -8.38
CA GLU A 114 -2.51 -2.92 -9.29
C GLU A 114 -1.86 -3.66 -10.47
N ASP A 115 -0.64 -3.29 -10.88
CA ASP A 115 0.06 -3.99 -11.93
C ASP A 115 0.93 -5.11 -11.33
N LEU A 116 0.50 -6.35 -11.52
CA LEU A 116 1.18 -7.54 -10.98
C LEU A 116 2.52 -7.86 -11.68
N GLN A 117 2.88 -7.16 -12.75
CA GLN A 117 4.07 -7.47 -13.54
C GLN A 117 5.09 -6.33 -13.62
N CYS A 118 4.69 -5.08 -13.41
CA CYS A 118 5.54 -3.91 -13.68
C CYS A 118 6.85 -3.95 -12.89
N TYR A 119 6.81 -4.25 -11.60
CA TYR A 119 8.02 -4.25 -10.77
C TYR A 119 8.95 -5.41 -11.08
N TYR A 120 8.41 -6.57 -11.44
CA TYR A 120 9.20 -7.69 -11.96
C TYR A 120 9.91 -7.31 -13.28
N ARG A 121 9.19 -6.66 -14.19
CA ARG A 121 9.77 -6.15 -15.46
C ARG A 121 10.82 -5.07 -15.23
N MET A 122 10.71 -4.28 -14.16
CA MET A 122 11.71 -3.29 -13.75
C MET A 122 12.96 -3.92 -13.12
N GLY A 123 12.98 -5.24 -12.90
CA GLY A 123 14.13 -5.98 -12.42
C GLY A 123 14.07 -6.41 -10.95
N ALA A 124 12.92 -6.31 -10.29
CA ALA A 124 12.73 -6.90 -8.96
C ALA A 124 12.87 -8.43 -9.02
N ASP A 125 13.53 -9.00 -8.04
CA ASP A 125 13.71 -10.45 -7.92
C ASP A 125 12.53 -11.13 -7.22
N LEU A 126 11.91 -10.44 -6.28
CA LEU A 126 10.67 -10.81 -5.59
C LEU A 126 9.75 -9.60 -5.49
N VAL A 127 8.47 -9.78 -5.78
CA VAL A 127 7.42 -8.77 -5.60
C VAL A 127 6.31 -9.37 -4.75
N ILE A 128 5.87 -8.63 -3.73
CA ILE A 128 4.89 -9.07 -2.76
C ILE A 128 3.62 -8.24 -2.92
N TYR A 129 2.48 -8.89 -3.09
CA TYR A 129 1.16 -8.29 -3.18
C TYR A 129 0.25 -8.81 -2.06
N SER A 130 -0.63 -7.96 -1.55
CA SER A 130 -1.70 -8.39 -0.64
C SER A 130 -2.88 -8.92 -1.44
N GLY A 131 -3.33 -10.11 -1.12
CA GLY A 131 -4.53 -10.68 -1.74
C GLY A 131 -5.80 -9.90 -1.41
N ALA A 132 -5.85 -9.26 -0.24
CA ALA A 132 -7.03 -8.52 0.25
C ALA A 132 -7.02 -7.02 -0.10
N LYS A 133 -6.13 -6.56 -0.98
CA LYS A 133 -6.09 -5.16 -1.42
C LYS A 133 -6.54 -5.04 -2.88
N ALA A 134 -5.68 -4.63 -3.81
CA ALA A 134 -6.05 -4.43 -5.21
C ALA A 134 -6.59 -5.69 -5.91
N ILE A 135 -6.22 -6.88 -5.45
CA ILE A 135 -6.73 -8.16 -5.99
C ILE A 135 -8.15 -8.49 -5.50
N GLU A 136 -8.61 -7.84 -4.41
CA GLU A 136 -9.95 -8.01 -3.80
C GLU A 136 -10.26 -9.47 -3.37
N GLY A 137 -9.22 -10.22 -3.05
CA GLY A 137 -9.33 -11.59 -2.54
C GLY A 137 -9.37 -11.67 -1.01
N PRO A 138 -9.36 -12.87 -0.43
CA PRO A 138 -9.31 -13.07 1.02
C PRO A 138 -7.95 -12.64 1.60
N THR A 139 -7.86 -12.57 2.93
CA THR A 139 -6.61 -12.32 3.65
C THR A 139 -5.55 -13.36 3.28
N SER A 140 -4.58 -12.94 2.48
CA SER A 140 -3.56 -13.77 1.87
C SER A 140 -2.47 -12.88 1.27
N GLY A 141 -1.42 -13.50 0.74
CA GLY A 141 -0.35 -12.82 0.01
C GLY A 141 -0.01 -13.56 -1.27
N LEU A 142 0.33 -12.81 -2.31
CA LEU A 142 0.88 -13.31 -3.56
C LEU A 142 2.34 -12.86 -3.66
N VAL A 143 3.24 -13.80 -3.93
CA VAL A 143 4.65 -13.51 -4.21
C VAL A 143 4.96 -13.93 -5.64
N ILE A 144 5.47 -12.98 -6.43
CA ILE A 144 5.90 -13.19 -7.82
C ILE A 144 7.41 -12.92 -7.88
N GLY A 145 8.14 -13.69 -8.67
CA GLY A 145 9.58 -13.43 -8.80
C GLY A 145 10.32 -14.51 -9.57
N LYS A 146 11.65 -14.42 -9.54
CA LYS A 146 12.53 -15.41 -10.13
C LYS A 146 12.40 -16.76 -9.43
N THR A 147 12.39 -17.85 -10.18
CA THR A 147 12.15 -19.20 -9.69
C THR A 147 12.95 -19.54 -8.45
N GLN A 148 14.25 -19.27 -8.45
CA GLN A 148 15.13 -19.56 -7.29
C GLN A 148 14.61 -18.93 -5.99
N TYR A 149 14.24 -17.65 -6.01
CA TYR A 149 13.79 -16.95 -4.81
C TYR A 149 12.37 -17.38 -4.40
N VAL A 150 11.51 -17.69 -5.37
CA VAL A 150 10.17 -18.22 -5.09
C VAL A 150 10.26 -19.61 -4.44
N GLU A 151 11.18 -20.47 -4.87
CA GLU A 151 11.41 -21.76 -4.21
C GLU A 151 11.89 -21.57 -2.76
N TRP A 152 12.78 -20.62 -2.48
CA TRP A 152 13.18 -20.30 -1.11
C TRP A 152 12.00 -19.78 -0.25
N VAL A 153 11.08 -19.00 -0.87
CA VAL A 153 9.85 -18.56 -0.19
C VAL A 153 8.94 -19.75 0.13
N LYS A 154 8.73 -20.69 -0.81
CA LYS A 154 7.93 -21.90 -0.60
C LYS A 154 8.45 -22.74 0.56
N ARG A 155 9.77 -22.88 0.69
CA ARG A 155 10.40 -23.62 1.79
C ARG A 155 10.00 -23.07 3.17
N GLN A 156 9.73 -21.77 3.29
CA GLN A 156 9.32 -21.15 4.55
C GLN A 156 7.99 -21.68 5.09
N SER A 157 7.20 -22.39 4.29
CA SER A 157 6.01 -23.11 4.77
C SER A 157 6.35 -24.23 5.79
N MET A 158 7.59 -24.68 5.82
CA MET A 158 8.14 -25.63 6.80
C MET A 158 9.01 -24.95 7.86
N GLY A 159 9.33 -23.65 7.71
CA GLY A 159 10.05 -22.83 8.66
C GLY A 159 9.14 -21.80 9.32
N ILE A 160 9.62 -20.56 9.45
CA ILE A 160 8.91 -19.45 10.11
C ILE A 160 7.53 -19.17 9.50
N GLY A 161 7.37 -19.35 8.19
CA GLY A 161 6.09 -19.18 7.49
C GLY A 161 5.00 -20.14 7.94
N ARG A 162 5.35 -21.23 8.63
CA ARG A 162 4.38 -22.18 9.19
C ARG A 162 3.42 -21.53 10.20
N ALA A 163 3.90 -20.57 10.97
CA ALA A 163 3.08 -19.82 11.92
C ALA A 163 2.02 -18.94 11.23
N MET A 164 2.27 -18.56 9.97
CA MET A 164 1.42 -17.69 9.16
C MET A 164 0.76 -18.44 7.99
N LYS A 165 0.49 -19.72 8.17
CA LYS A 165 -0.08 -20.58 7.13
C LYS A 165 -1.44 -20.07 6.67
N VAL A 166 -1.60 -19.89 5.36
CA VAL A 166 -2.89 -19.62 4.72
C VAL A 166 -3.65 -20.94 4.55
N GLY A 167 -4.94 -20.96 4.89
CA GLY A 167 -5.82 -22.11 4.71
C GLY A 167 -6.12 -22.40 3.23
N LYS A 168 -6.65 -23.58 2.93
CA LYS A 168 -7.04 -23.96 1.56
C LYS A 168 -8.10 -23.04 0.99
N GLU A 169 -9.02 -22.57 1.82
CA GLU A 169 -10.07 -21.62 1.50
C GLU A 169 -9.47 -20.29 1.00
N GLY A 170 -8.46 -19.78 1.71
CA GLY A 170 -7.74 -18.56 1.32
C GLY A 170 -6.95 -18.74 0.03
N ILE A 171 -6.34 -19.91 -0.19
CA ILE A 171 -5.60 -20.21 -1.43
C ILE A 171 -6.58 -20.25 -2.61
N LEU A 172 -7.68 -21.00 -2.50
CA LEU A 172 -8.68 -21.11 -3.56
C LEU A 172 -9.36 -19.77 -3.84
N GLY A 173 -9.74 -19.04 -2.79
CA GLY A 173 -10.33 -17.71 -2.91
C GLY A 173 -9.40 -16.70 -3.57
N LEU A 174 -8.08 -16.74 -3.24
CA LEU A 174 -7.11 -15.88 -3.91
C LEU A 174 -6.93 -16.27 -5.38
N THR A 175 -6.91 -17.56 -5.71
CA THR A 175 -6.81 -18.04 -7.11
C THR A 175 -7.99 -17.50 -7.93
N CYS A 176 -9.22 -17.65 -7.44
CA CYS A 176 -10.42 -17.12 -8.07
C CYS A 176 -10.36 -15.59 -8.22
N ALA A 177 -9.92 -14.89 -7.17
CA ALA A 177 -9.78 -13.43 -7.21
C ALA A 177 -8.75 -12.98 -8.27
N ILE A 178 -7.62 -13.68 -8.41
CA ILE A 178 -6.61 -13.39 -9.44
C ILE A 178 -7.17 -13.63 -10.84
N GLU A 179 -7.90 -14.73 -11.07
CA GLU A 179 -8.54 -15.01 -12.36
C GLU A 179 -9.52 -13.89 -12.73
N HIS A 180 -10.36 -13.48 -11.78
CA HIS A 180 -11.28 -12.36 -11.97
C HIS A 180 -10.53 -11.05 -12.24
N TYR A 181 -9.51 -10.76 -11.45
CA TYR A 181 -8.70 -9.54 -11.57
C TYR A 181 -7.99 -9.41 -12.93
N LEU A 182 -7.52 -10.53 -13.50
CA LEU A 182 -6.86 -10.56 -14.82
C LEU A 182 -7.83 -10.43 -15.99
N THR A 183 -9.11 -10.78 -15.79
CA THR A 183 -10.14 -10.79 -16.84
C THR A 183 -11.11 -9.62 -16.75
N ALA A 184 -11.27 -9.00 -15.57
CA ALA A 184 -12.15 -7.87 -15.37
C ALA A 184 -11.65 -6.61 -16.08
N SER A 185 -12.58 -5.86 -16.65
CA SER A 185 -12.31 -4.50 -17.14
C SER A 185 -12.11 -3.57 -15.93
N LYS A 186 -10.95 -2.95 -15.84
CA LYS A 186 -10.67 -1.96 -14.79
C LYS A 186 -11.20 -0.60 -15.21
N GLU A 187 -11.83 0.08 -14.26
CA GLU A 187 -12.24 1.47 -14.44
C GLU A 187 -11.00 2.36 -14.52
N SER A 188 -10.87 3.14 -15.60
CA SER A 188 -9.78 4.10 -15.75
C SER A 188 -10.00 5.34 -14.88
N GLY A 189 -8.93 6.09 -14.63
CA GLY A 189 -9.03 7.35 -13.91
C GLY A 189 -9.98 8.34 -14.61
N GLU A 190 -10.02 8.38 -15.95
CA GLU A 190 -10.95 9.20 -16.72
C GLU A 190 -12.40 8.77 -16.51
N GLN A 191 -12.67 7.45 -16.43
CA GLN A 191 -14.00 6.93 -16.13
C GLN A 191 -14.41 7.28 -14.70
N MET A 192 -13.47 7.23 -13.74
CA MET A 192 -13.70 7.69 -12.37
C MET A 192 -14.05 9.17 -12.32
N VAL A 193 -13.34 10.01 -13.10
CA VAL A 193 -13.65 11.45 -13.23
C VAL A 193 -15.07 11.64 -13.77
N ALA A 194 -15.43 10.97 -14.85
CA ALA A 194 -16.77 11.08 -15.43
C ALA A 194 -17.86 10.67 -14.42
N LYS A 195 -17.64 9.57 -13.67
CA LYS A 195 -18.56 9.08 -12.64
C LYS A 195 -18.75 10.06 -11.48
N MET A 196 -17.66 10.73 -11.04
CA MET A 196 -17.72 11.61 -9.88
C MET A 196 -18.06 13.08 -10.21
N THR A 197 -18.08 13.47 -11.47
CA THR A 197 -18.38 14.87 -11.88
C THR A 197 -19.73 15.36 -11.33
N PRO A 198 -20.87 14.64 -11.46
CA PRO A 198 -22.14 15.08 -10.89
C PRO A 198 -22.11 15.18 -9.35
N PHE A 199 -21.37 14.30 -8.70
CA PHE A 199 -21.16 14.32 -7.24
C PHE A 199 -20.41 15.57 -6.81
N ILE A 200 -19.33 15.93 -7.52
CA ILE A 200 -18.56 17.16 -7.27
C ILE A 200 -19.42 18.40 -7.48
N GLU A 201 -20.25 18.45 -8.53
CA GLU A 201 -21.15 19.55 -8.81
C GLU A 201 -22.18 19.73 -7.67
N GLN A 202 -22.77 18.63 -7.19
CA GLN A 202 -23.71 18.66 -6.06
C GLN A 202 -23.07 19.19 -4.79
N LEU A 203 -21.83 18.77 -4.49
CA LEU A 203 -21.10 19.25 -3.31
C LEU A 203 -20.73 20.73 -3.44
N ASN A 204 -20.32 21.19 -4.60
CA ASN A 204 -19.99 22.59 -4.87
C ASN A 204 -21.22 23.53 -4.78
N ALA A 205 -22.45 23.00 -4.85
CA ALA A 205 -23.66 23.76 -4.60
C ALA A 205 -23.94 23.99 -3.10
N LEU A 206 -23.24 23.32 -2.20
CA LEU A 206 -23.39 23.47 -0.76
C LEU A 206 -22.55 24.66 -0.26
N ASN A 207 -23.14 25.51 0.58
CA ASN A 207 -22.44 26.66 1.13
C ASN A 207 -21.28 26.24 2.05
N GLY A 208 -20.06 26.74 1.77
CA GLY A 208 -18.85 26.43 2.52
C GLY A 208 -18.21 25.09 2.15
N VAL A 209 -18.62 24.46 1.06
CA VAL A 209 -18.03 23.23 0.51
C VAL A 209 -17.39 23.49 -0.84
N THR A 210 -16.17 22.98 -1.05
CA THR A 210 -15.49 23.00 -2.34
C THR A 210 -14.96 21.62 -2.64
N ALA A 211 -15.36 21.05 -3.77
CA ALA A 211 -14.92 19.74 -4.24
C ALA A 211 -14.22 19.83 -5.59
N ARG A 212 -13.17 19.03 -5.76
CA ARG A 212 -12.41 18.96 -7.01
C ARG A 212 -11.83 17.57 -7.23
N VAL A 213 -11.46 17.27 -8.47
CA VAL A 213 -10.72 16.06 -8.81
C VAL A 213 -9.26 16.19 -8.36
N VAL A 214 -8.74 15.14 -7.74
CA VAL A 214 -7.31 14.97 -7.45
C VAL A 214 -6.85 13.58 -7.90
N TRP A 215 -5.61 13.51 -8.35
CA TRP A 215 -5.00 12.25 -8.78
C TRP A 215 -4.14 11.64 -7.68
N ASP A 216 -3.97 10.32 -7.75
CA ASP A 216 -3.19 9.58 -6.78
C ASP A 216 -1.72 10.04 -6.75
N SER A 217 -1.25 10.42 -5.57
CA SER A 217 0.12 10.94 -5.38
C SER A 217 1.23 9.91 -5.63
N ALA A 218 0.90 8.61 -5.64
CA ALA A 218 1.84 7.54 -5.97
C ALA A 218 1.94 7.26 -7.48
N GLY A 219 1.22 8.03 -8.32
CA GLY A 219 1.27 7.94 -9.79
C GLY A 219 0.46 6.80 -10.39
N ARG A 220 -0.53 6.27 -9.65
CA ARG A 220 -1.48 5.29 -10.17
C ARG A 220 -2.61 6.00 -10.93
N ASP A 221 -3.24 5.32 -11.88
CA ASP A 221 -4.40 5.83 -12.63
C ASP A 221 -5.68 5.81 -11.77
N ILE A 222 -5.65 6.57 -10.67
CA ILE A 222 -6.74 6.67 -9.70
C ILE A 222 -7.10 8.13 -9.50
N ALA A 223 -8.33 8.50 -9.85
CA ALA A 223 -8.91 9.81 -9.55
C ALA A 223 -9.79 9.73 -8.30
N ARG A 224 -9.74 10.78 -7.46
CA ARG A 224 -10.56 10.95 -6.24
C ARG A 224 -11.20 12.32 -6.21
N ALA A 225 -12.27 12.45 -5.45
CA ALA A 225 -12.81 13.76 -5.12
C ALA A 225 -12.20 14.25 -3.80
N GLU A 226 -11.40 15.31 -3.84
CA GLU A 226 -10.99 16.07 -2.66
C GLU A 226 -12.10 17.04 -2.32
N ILE A 227 -12.55 17.00 -1.05
CA ILE A 227 -13.65 17.81 -0.56
C ILE A 227 -13.10 18.66 0.60
N LYS A 228 -13.17 19.97 0.45
CA LYS A 228 -12.77 20.94 1.47
C LYS A 228 -13.99 21.60 2.07
N PHE A 229 -14.03 21.66 3.39
CA PHE A 229 -15.07 22.33 4.18
C PHE A 229 -14.49 23.61 4.82
N ASP A 230 -15.16 24.72 4.59
CA ASP A 230 -14.94 25.93 5.39
C ASP A 230 -15.74 25.76 6.69
N GLU A 231 -15.07 25.36 7.75
CA GLU A 231 -15.69 25.03 9.04
C GLU A 231 -16.40 26.24 9.67
N VAL A 232 -15.98 27.46 9.34
CA VAL A 232 -16.65 28.69 9.80
C VAL A 232 -18.00 28.84 9.09
N THR A 233 -18.02 28.69 7.79
CA THR A 233 -19.23 28.83 6.96
C THR A 233 -20.19 27.68 7.16
N THR A 234 -19.68 26.44 7.27
CA THR A 234 -20.52 25.26 7.48
C THR A 234 -21.02 25.15 8.92
N GLY A 235 -20.31 25.71 9.90
CA GLY A 235 -20.58 25.57 11.33
C GLY A 235 -20.23 24.18 11.90
N VAL A 236 -19.61 23.29 11.10
CA VAL A 236 -19.30 21.91 11.47
C VAL A 236 -17.82 21.64 11.32
N LYS A 237 -17.19 21.03 12.33
CA LYS A 237 -15.81 20.55 12.21
C LYS A 237 -15.79 19.33 11.31
N THR A 238 -14.83 19.27 10.40
CA THR A 238 -14.71 18.17 9.43
C THR A 238 -14.53 16.82 10.10
N GLY A 239 -13.83 16.76 11.23
CA GLY A 239 -13.70 15.53 12.01
C GLY A 239 -15.05 15.01 12.55
N ASP A 240 -15.92 15.92 13.02
CA ASP A 240 -17.25 15.58 13.54
C ASP A 240 -18.18 15.14 12.39
N LEU A 241 -18.12 15.84 11.25
CA LEU A 241 -18.80 15.42 10.02
C LEU A 241 -18.42 13.99 9.61
N VAL A 242 -17.13 13.67 9.55
CA VAL A 242 -16.63 12.32 9.22
C VAL A 242 -17.17 11.28 10.21
N ASN A 243 -17.22 11.61 11.50
CA ASN A 243 -17.77 10.70 12.51
C ASN A 243 -19.29 10.54 12.39
N ALA A 244 -20.02 11.61 12.12
CA ALA A 244 -21.47 11.56 11.87
C ALA A 244 -21.84 10.75 10.63
N LEU A 245 -21.01 10.81 9.56
CA LEU A 245 -21.22 10.03 8.33
C LEU A 245 -21.00 8.53 8.52
N LYS A 246 -20.20 8.11 9.51
CA LYS A 246 -20.05 6.68 9.87
C LYS A 246 -21.28 6.12 10.60
N GLN A 247 -22.17 7.00 11.09
CA GLN A 247 -23.37 6.64 11.83
C GLN A 247 -24.62 6.74 10.93
N GLY A 248 -25.63 5.94 11.21
CA GLY A 248 -26.90 5.97 10.50
C GLY A 248 -27.14 4.74 9.65
N GLU A 249 -28.13 4.81 8.75
CA GLU A 249 -28.54 3.69 7.90
C GLU A 249 -27.41 3.22 6.97
N TYR A 250 -26.64 4.17 6.45
CA TYR A 250 -25.46 3.92 5.62
C TYR A 250 -24.22 4.45 6.32
N ALA A 251 -23.28 3.57 6.65
CA ALA A 251 -21.97 3.94 7.17
C ALA A 251 -21.05 4.36 6.01
N ILE A 252 -20.69 5.65 5.97
CA ILE A 252 -19.86 6.24 4.89
C ILE A 252 -18.47 6.56 5.43
N TYR A 253 -17.46 6.01 4.78
CA TYR A 253 -16.05 6.17 5.15
C TYR A 253 -15.30 6.96 4.09
N PHE A 254 -14.55 7.96 4.53
CA PHE A 254 -13.66 8.78 3.69
C PHE A 254 -12.21 8.59 4.07
N ARG A 255 -11.31 8.96 3.18
CA ARG A 255 -9.90 9.15 3.49
C ARG A 255 -9.76 10.47 4.25
N GLY A 256 -9.65 10.39 5.57
CA GLY A 256 -9.69 11.55 6.47
C GLY A 256 -8.31 12.01 6.97
N TYR A 257 -7.21 11.73 6.27
CA TYR A 257 -5.86 12.06 6.74
C TYR A 257 -5.62 13.55 6.96
N LYS A 258 -6.40 14.41 6.29
CA LYS A 258 -6.36 15.88 6.42
C LYS A 258 -7.65 16.47 7.02
N ALA A 259 -8.42 15.66 7.73
CA ALA A 259 -9.68 16.13 8.32
C ALA A 259 -9.45 17.29 9.32
N ASN A 260 -8.27 17.34 9.98
CA ASN A 260 -7.84 18.45 10.81
C ASN A 260 -7.54 19.75 10.03
N GLU A 261 -7.42 19.68 8.72
CA GLU A 261 -7.23 20.82 7.80
C GLU A 261 -8.54 21.17 7.05
N GLY A 262 -9.65 20.55 7.44
CA GLY A 262 -10.93 20.73 6.76
C GLY A 262 -11.07 19.95 5.46
N ILE A 263 -10.23 18.93 5.19
CA ILE A 263 -10.15 18.24 3.90
C ILE A 263 -10.34 16.74 4.09
N ILE A 264 -11.18 16.15 3.22
CA ILE A 264 -11.31 14.69 3.07
C ILE A 264 -11.26 14.29 1.59
N GLU A 265 -10.98 13.02 1.32
CA GLU A 265 -11.01 12.49 -0.05
C GLU A 265 -12.01 11.33 -0.16
N ALA A 266 -12.85 11.37 -1.20
CA ALA A 266 -13.71 10.25 -1.61
C ALA A 266 -12.98 9.39 -2.64
N ASP A 267 -12.77 8.11 -2.33
CA ASP A 267 -12.28 7.10 -3.26
C ASP A 267 -13.50 6.42 -3.93
N VAL A 268 -13.67 6.66 -5.22
CA VAL A 268 -14.89 6.29 -5.94
C VAL A 268 -14.85 4.91 -6.58
N ARG A 269 -13.76 4.16 -6.43
CA ARG A 269 -13.57 2.86 -7.10
C ARG A 269 -14.59 1.81 -6.70
N SER A 270 -15.01 1.79 -5.44
CA SER A 270 -15.92 0.78 -4.89
C SER A 270 -17.38 1.25 -4.83
N VAL A 271 -17.72 2.37 -5.48
CA VAL A 271 -19.07 2.94 -5.46
C VAL A 271 -19.57 3.28 -6.87
N ASN A 272 -20.86 3.12 -7.10
CA ASN A 272 -21.52 3.54 -8.33
C ASN A 272 -22.08 4.97 -8.23
N ALA A 273 -22.63 5.49 -9.33
CA ALA A 273 -23.15 6.86 -9.39
C ALA A 273 -24.32 7.07 -8.40
N GLN A 274 -25.25 6.11 -8.25
CA GLN A 274 -26.37 6.21 -7.33
C GLN A 274 -25.92 6.26 -5.87
N GLN A 275 -24.86 5.49 -5.53
CA GLN A 275 -24.28 5.54 -4.18
C GLN A 275 -23.61 6.90 -3.91
N LEU A 276 -22.98 7.52 -4.91
CA LEU A 276 -22.41 8.87 -4.78
C LEU A 276 -23.51 9.93 -4.53
N GLU A 277 -24.69 9.80 -5.14
CA GLU A 277 -25.85 10.65 -4.84
C GLU A 277 -26.28 10.50 -3.37
N VAL A 278 -26.31 9.27 -2.84
CA VAL A 278 -26.58 9.03 -1.42
C VAL A 278 -25.54 9.70 -0.53
N VAL A 279 -24.27 9.60 -0.90
CA VAL A 279 -23.16 10.25 -0.16
C VAL A 279 -23.32 11.77 -0.15
N ALA A 280 -23.60 12.40 -1.30
CA ALA A 280 -23.81 13.85 -1.38
C ALA A 280 -24.98 14.31 -0.52
N ARG A 281 -26.11 13.61 -0.59
CA ARG A 281 -27.29 13.88 0.24
C ARG A 281 -26.97 13.76 1.73
N ARG A 282 -26.26 12.72 2.15
CA ARG A 282 -25.89 12.53 3.56
C ARG A 282 -24.96 13.62 4.07
N ILE A 283 -24.01 14.09 3.28
CA ILE A 283 -23.18 15.25 3.62
C ILE A 283 -24.06 16.47 3.84
N ALA A 284 -24.97 16.78 2.91
CA ALA A 284 -25.90 17.90 3.03
C ALA A 284 -26.80 17.82 4.29
N GLU A 285 -27.33 16.61 4.60
CA GLU A 285 -28.14 16.39 5.81
C GLU A 285 -27.37 16.67 7.09
N VAL A 286 -26.12 16.20 7.21
CA VAL A 286 -25.30 16.44 8.40
C VAL A 286 -25.01 17.93 8.55
N LEU A 287 -24.62 18.61 7.47
CA LEU A 287 -24.34 20.05 7.48
C LEU A 287 -25.58 20.88 7.84
N ASN A 288 -26.77 20.44 7.48
CA ASN A 288 -28.03 21.16 7.79
C ASN A 288 -28.54 20.88 9.21
N LYS A 289 -28.33 19.71 9.78
CA LYS A 289 -28.75 19.36 11.14
C LYS A 289 -27.98 20.17 12.20
N GLU A 290 -26.69 20.31 12.02
CA GLU A 290 -25.82 21.06 12.93
C GLU A 290 -26.07 22.58 12.90
N LYS A 291 -26.66 23.11 11.80
CA LYS A 291 -27.10 24.53 11.75
C LYS A 291 -28.38 24.82 12.55
N GLN A 292 -29.12 23.76 12.94
CA GLN A 292 -30.38 23.88 13.68
C GLN A 292 -30.25 23.54 15.18
N ALA A 293 -29.09 23.03 15.60
CA ALA A 293 -28.76 22.71 16.98
C ALA A 293 -27.94 23.85 17.64
#